data_ca9fce47fbec2541fece559694349a1e
#
_entry.id   ca9fce47fbec2541fece559694349a1e
#
_cell.length_a   1.000
_cell.length_b   1.000
_cell.length_c   1.000
_cell.angle_alpha   90.00
_cell.angle_beta   90.00
_cell.angle_gamma   90.00
#
_symmetry.space_group_name_H-M   'P 1'
#
loop_
_entity.id
_entity.type
_entity.pdbx_description
1 polymer ?
#
loop_
_entity_poly.entity_id
_entity_poly.type
_entity_poly.pdbx_seq_one_letter_code
_entity_poly.pdbx_strand_id
1 'polypeptide(L)'
;MTIRPARAGSGAPRGERGFTLVELVCATAILVVLAALALPVANTLLKRQKEVELRRALREIREALDRFQFDTTRYAGIRTKHLNAANEEGYPEELKLLVEGVDTGELGLPQLKYLRRIPLDPMTGNAEWATRSTRDRPDSLFTDGINIFDVRSKSDRVGLNDVPYKKW
;
A
#
# COMPACT_ATOMS: atom_id res chain seq x y z
N MET A 1 -76.08 -45.83 11.69
CA MET A 1 -74.64 -45.60 11.65
C MET A 1 -74.39 -44.63 10.50
N THR A 2 -74.35 -43.31 10.82
CA THR A 2 -74.42 -42.22 9.82
C THR A 2 -73.01 -41.63 9.70
N ILE A 3 -72.40 -41.81 8.58
CA ILE A 3 -71.04 -41.28 8.26
C ILE A 3 -71.17 -39.82 7.78
N ARG A 4 -70.61 -38.86 8.54
CA ARG A 4 -70.51 -37.46 8.14
C ARG A 4 -69.33 -37.30 7.15
N PRO A 5 -69.46 -36.61 5.97
CA PRO A 5 -68.39 -36.32 5.11
C PRO A 5 -67.49 -35.17 5.67
N ALA A 6 -66.16 -35.30 5.57
CA ALA A 6 -65.17 -34.31 5.94
C ALA A 6 -65.28 -33.10 5.02
N ARG A 7 -65.34 -31.92 5.61
CA ARG A 7 -65.34 -30.60 4.91
C ARG A 7 -63.92 -30.28 4.44
N ALA A 8 -63.69 -30.37 3.14
CA ALA A 8 -62.46 -29.90 2.51
C ALA A 8 -62.38 -28.40 2.67
N GLY A 9 -61.37 -27.93 3.38
CA GLY A 9 -61.03 -26.50 3.48
C GLY A 9 -60.48 -26.00 2.14
N SER A 10 -61.25 -25.16 1.44
CA SER A 10 -60.78 -24.41 0.27
C SER A 10 -59.81 -23.34 0.71
N GLY A 11 -58.52 -23.59 0.62
CA GLY A 11 -57.49 -22.57 0.72
C GLY A 11 -57.64 -21.60 -0.46
N ALA A 12 -58.12 -20.40 -0.18
CA ALA A 12 -58.21 -19.35 -1.19
C ALA A 12 -56.77 -19.07 -1.75
N PRO A 13 -56.59 -18.98 -3.06
CA PRO A 13 -55.30 -18.61 -3.65
C PRO A 13 -54.94 -17.22 -3.14
N ARG A 14 -53.77 -17.08 -2.47
CA ARG A 14 -53.17 -15.79 -2.17
C ARG A 14 -52.89 -15.12 -3.51
N GLY A 15 -53.65 -14.08 -3.83
CA GLY A 15 -53.50 -13.30 -5.05
C GLY A 15 -52.06 -12.78 -5.13
N GLU A 16 -51.33 -13.25 -6.11
CA GLU A 16 -50.05 -12.71 -6.50
C GLU A 16 -50.29 -11.26 -6.96
N ARG A 17 -49.91 -10.31 -6.12
CA ARG A 17 -49.94 -8.90 -6.51
C ARG A 17 -48.74 -8.62 -7.40
N GLY A 18 -48.97 -8.50 -8.69
CA GLY A 18 -47.95 -8.01 -9.66
C GLY A 18 -47.60 -6.56 -9.40
N PHE A 19 -46.35 -6.23 -9.63
CA PHE A 19 -45.89 -4.83 -9.55
C PHE A 19 -46.53 -3.96 -10.63
N THR A 20 -46.90 -2.75 -10.29
CA THR A 20 -47.37 -1.76 -11.27
C THR A 20 -46.16 -1.18 -12.04
N LEU A 21 -46.38 -0.72 -13.28
CA LEU A 21 -45.36 -0.08 -14.08
C LEU A 21 -44.80 1.16 -13.36
N VAL A 22 -45.64 1.93 -12.67
CA VAL A 22 -45.23 3.12 -11.91
C VAL A 22 -44.33 2.75 -10.74
N GLU A 23 -44.65 1.67 -10.00
CA GLU A 23 -43.84 1.19 -8.90
C GLU A 23 -42.44 0.72 -9.38
N LEU A 24 -42.36 0.03 -10.54
CA LEU A 24 -41.11 -0.35 -11.16
C LEU A 24 -40.26 0.88 -11.55
N VAL A 25 -40.88 1.89 -12.16
CA VAL A 25 -40.19 3.13 -12.53
C VAL A 25 -39.71 3.88 -11.30
N CYS A 26 -40.52 3.99 -10.27
CA CYS A 26 -40.09 4.65 -9.00
C CYS A 26 -38.96 3.86 -8.33
N ALA A 27 -39.06 2.53 -8.26
CA ALA A 27 -38.00 1.71 -7.68
C ALA A 27 -36.68 1.84 -8.44
N THR A 28 -36.70 1.79 -9.78
CA THR A 28 -35.50 1.95 -10.58
C THR A 28 -34.90 3.36 -10.47
N ALA A 29 -35.71 4.41 -10.38
CA ALA A 29 -35.25 5.78 -10.18
C ALA A 29 -34.50 5.93 -8.84
N ILE A 30 -35.03 5.35 -7.76
CA ILE A 30 -34.37 5.36 -6.44
C ILE A 30 -33.05 4.59 -6.49
N LEU A 31 -33.02 3.41 -7.15
CA LEU A 31 -31.80 2.61 -7.28
C LEU A 31 -30.71 3.35 -8.06
N VAL A 32 -31.06 4.08 -9.13
CA VAL A 32 -30.11 4.87 -9.90
C VAL A 32 -29.50 6.00 -9.05
N VAL A 33 -30.31 6.70 -8.25
CA VAL A 33 -29.82 7.74 -7.33
C VAL A 33 -28.88 7.15 -6.29
N LEU A 34 -29.23 6.02 -5.67
CA LEU A 34 -28.38 5.35 -4.70
C LEU A 34 -27.07 4.87 -5.31
N ALA A 35 -27.11 4.28 -6.51
CA ALA A 35 -25.93 3.85 -7.24
C ALA A 35 -24.98 5.03 -7.59
N ALA A 36 -25.56 6.17 -7.99
CA ALA A 36 -24.78 7.38 -8.30
C ALA A 36 -24.00 7.91 -7.08
N LEU A 37 -24.53 7.77 -5.87
CA LEU A 37 -23.87 8.18 -4.62
C LEU A 37 -22.82 7.14 -4.15
N ALA A 38 -22.98 5.87 -4.46
CA ALA A 38 -22.08 4.81 -4.02
C ALA A 38 -20.71 4.86 -4.70
N LEU A 39 -20.64 5.23 -5.98
CA LEU A 39 -19.40 5.24 -6.76
C LEU A 39 -18.31 6.20 -6.20
N PRO A 40 -18.58 7.47 -5.89
CA PRO A 40 -17.57 8.38 -5.36
C PRO A 40 -17.05 7.95 -3.99
N VAL A 41 -17.92 7.35 -3.16
CA VAL A 41 -17.53 6.83 -1.85
C VAL A 41 -16.57 5.65 -2.00
N ALA A 42 -16.87 4.69 -2.89
CA ALA A 42 -16.01 3.54 -3.14
C ALA A 42 -14.61 3.96 -3.63
N ASN A 43 -14.51 4.92 -4.55
CA ASN A 43 -13.24 5.43 -5.04
C ASN A 43 -12.40 6.09 -3.93
N THR A 44 -13.03 6.83 -3.04
CA THR A 44 -12.35 7.46 -1.91
C THR A 44 -11.82 6.43 -0.92
N LEU A 45 -12.59 5.37 -0.64
CA LEU A 45 -12.15 4.28 0.23
C LEU A 45 -10.95 3.53 -0.36
N LEU A 46 -10.98 3.20 -1.64
CA LEU A 46 -9.86 2.55 -2.33
C LEU A 46 -8.59 3.42 -2.30
N LYS A 47 -8.74 4.73 -2.52
CA LYS A 47 -7.62 5.68 -2.44
C LYS A 47 -7.04 5.69 -1.03
N ARG A 48 -7.89 5.74 0.00
CA ARG A 48 -7.46 5.71 1.41
C ARG A 48 -6.71 4.42 1.77
N GLN A 49 -7.18 3.26 1.31
CA GLN A 49 -6.49 1.99 1.51
C GLN A 49 -5.07 2.01 0.92
N LYS A 50 -4.94 2.45 -0.34
CA LYS A 50 -3.64 2.60 -1.00
C LYS A 50 -2.71 3.57 -0.26
N GLU A 51 -3.23 4.65 0.30
CA GLU A 51 -2.44 5.60 1.09
C GLU A 51 -1.91 4.98 2.39
N VAL A 52 -2.72 4.16 3.07
CA VAL A 52 -2.28 3.43 4.27
C VAL A 52 -1.18 2.43 3.91
N GLU A 53 -1.35 1.69 2.80
CA GLU A 53 -0.34 0.75 2.31
C GLU A 53 0.96 1.48 1.92
N LEU A 54 0.87 2.65 1.25
CA LEU A 54 2.03 3.46 0.91
C LEU A 54 2.82 3.88 2.16
N ARG A 55 2.12 4.41 3.18
CA ARG A 55 2.77 4.81 4.44
C ARG A 55 3.44 3.64 5.15
N ARG A 56 2.82 2.45 5.07
CA ARG A 56 3.41 1.23 5.63
C ARG A 56 4.68 0.84 4.87
N ALA A 57 4.65 0.83 3.54
CA ALA A 57 5.81 0.50 2.71
C ALA A 57 6.96 1.48 2.92
N LEU A 58 6.68 2.80 2.96
CA LEU A 58 7.68 3.83 3.24
C LEU A 58 8.32 3.62 4.62
N ARG A 59 7.51 3.34 5.64
CA ARG A 59 8.03 3.08 6.99
C ARG A 59 8.91 1.84 7.02
N GLU A 60 8.49 0.76 6.40
CA GLU A 60 9.25 -0.50 6.34
C GLU A 60 10.63 -0.30 5.70
N ILE A 61 10.71 0.45 4.59
CA ILE A 61 11.98 0.75 3.93
C ILE A 61 12.84 1.69 4.79
N ARG A 62 12.28 2.76 5.35
CA ARG A 62 13.01 3.71 6.20
C ARG A 62 13.58 3.04 7.45
N GLU A 63 12.81 2.19 8.13
CA GLU A 63 13.29 1.40 9.25
C GLU A 63 14.43 0.44 8.86
N ALA A 64 14.38 -0.13 7.66
CA ALA A 64 15.46 -0.98 7.16
C ALA A 64 16.73 -0.18 6.85
N LEU A 65 16.59 1.04 6.28
CA LEU A 65 17.70 1.97 6.04
C LEU A 65 18.38 2.38 7.34
N ASP A 66 17.60 2.73 8.36
CA ASP A 66 18.12 3.14 9.66
C ASP A 66 18.85 1.99 10.37
N ARG A 67 18.32 0.76 10.29
CA ARG A 67 18.99 -0.43 10.83
C ARG A 67 20.30 -0.71 10.11
N PHE A 68 20.30 -0.61 8.79
CA PHE A 68 21.52 -0.78 7.99
C PHE A 68 22.59 0.25 8.42
N GLN A 69 22.23 1.52 8.51
CA GLN A 69 23.12 2.59 8.95
C GLN A 69 23.66 2.33 10.37
N PHE A 70 22.82 1.89 11.30
CA PHE A 70 23.24 1.53 12.64
C PHE A 70 24.28 0.40 12.62
N ASP A 71 24.06 -0.65 11.82
CA ASP A 71 24.97 -1.79 11.71
C ASP A 71 26.29 -1.42 11.00
N THR A 72 26.30 -0.47 10.08
CA THR A 72 27.56 0.05 9.48
C THR A 72 28.44 0.78 10.48
N THR A 73 27.86 1.37 11.52
CA THR A 73 28.65 1.96 12.62
C THR A 73 29.20 0.89 13.56
N ARG A 74 28.50 -0.24 13.68
CA ARG A 74 28.86 -1.34 14.57
C ARG A 74 29.86 -2.31 13.95
N TYR A 75 29.71 -2.62 12.65
CA TYR A 75 30.51 -3.61 11.92
C TYR A 75 31.34 -2.93 10.82
N ALA A 76 32.63 -2.74 11.06
CA ALA A 76 33.53 -2.12 10.08
C ALA A 76 33.59 -2.89 8.74
N GLY A 77 33.35 -4.21 8.75
CA GLY A 77 33.33 -5.02 7.52
C GLY A 77 32.20 -4.65 6.56
N ILE A 78 31.05 -4.17 7.05
CA ILE A 78 29.96 -3.70 6.17
C ILE A 78 30.44 -2.47 5.39
N ARG A 79 31.04 -1.50 6.08
CA ARG A 79 31.56 -0.27 5.47
C ARG A 79 32.62 -0.58 4.41
N THR A 80 33.58 -1.43 4.71
CA THR A 80 34.71 -1.71 3.81
C THR A 80 34.35 -2.55 2.59
N LYS A 81 33.34 -3.42 2.71
CA LYS A 81 32.94 -4.34 1.63
C LYS A 81 31.79 -3.81 0.75
N HIS A 82 30.91 -3.00 1.31
CA HIS A 82 29.62 -2.66 0.68
C HIS A 82 29.41 -1.17 0.44
N LEU A 83 30.25 -0.30 0.98
CA LEU A 83 30.14 1.14 0.78
C LEU A 83 31.41 1.70 0.13
N ASN A 84 31.23 2.71 -0.73
CA ASN A 84 32.37 3.41 -1.29
C ASN A 84 32.92 4.47 -0.30
N ALA A 85 34.16 4.92 -0.53
CA ALA A 85 34.84 5.85 0.38
C ALA A 85 34.15 7.23 0.49
N ALA A 86 33.34 7.62 -0.50
CA ALA A 86 32.60 8.89 -0.48
C ALA A 86 31.36 8.86 0.40
N ASN A 87 30.93 7.66 0.79
CA ASN A 87 29.74 7.43 1.63
C ASN A 87 30.13 7.37 3.12
N GLU A 88 30.36 8.54 3.70
CA GLU A 88 30.74 8.66 5.12
C GLU A 88 29.57 8.39 6.08
N GLU A 89 28.35 8.64 5.63
CA GLU A 89 27.12 8.56 6.43
C GLU A 89 26.67 7.14 6.76
N GLY A 90 27.10 6.16 5.93
CA GLY A 90 26.89 4.73 6.20
C GLY A 90 25.52 4.19 5.80
N TYR A 91 24.75 4.91 4.97
CA TYR A 91 23.54 4.43 4.35
C TYR A 91 23.85 3.59 3.09
N PRO A 92 22.96 2.65 2.67
CA PRO A 92 23.22 1.82 1.51
C PRO A 92 23.20 2.64 0.22
N GLU A 93 23.96 2.19 -0.78
CA GLU A 93 24.01 2.82 -2.12
C GLU A 93 22.84 2.35 -2.99
N GLU A 94 22.35 1.13 -2.76
CA GLU A 94 21.22 0.54 -3.46
C GLU A 94 20.26 -0.15 -2.49
N LEU A 95 18.95 -0.06 -2.77
CA LEU A 95 17.92 -0.77 -1.98
C LEU A 95 18.06 -2.29 -2.04
N LYS A 96 18.71 -2.82 -3.06
CA LYS A 96 18.97 -4.27 -3.20
C LYS A 96 19.82 -4.81 -2.08
N LEU A 97 20.79 -4.04 -1.56
CA LEU A 97 21.64 -4.44 -0.44
C LEU A 97 20.82 -4.83 0.80
N LEU A 98 19.67 -4.18 1.01
CA LEU A 98 18.79 -4.49 2.13
C LEU A 98 18.14 -5.88 2.03
N VAL A 99 17.99 -6.40 0.80
CA VAL A 99 17.36 -7.71 0.52
C VAL A 99 18.40 -8.82 0.34
N GLU A 100 19.45 -8.56 -0.40
CA GLU A 100 20.52 -9.54 -0.67
C GLU A 100 21.28 -9.88 0.60
N GLY A 101 21.43 -8.88 1.47
CA GLY A 101 22.14 -9.01 2.72
C GLY A 101 23.60 -8.58 2.61
N VAL A 102 24.17 -8.22 3.74
CA VAL A 102 25.54 -7.72 3.84
C VAL A 102 26.38 -8.57 4.79
N ASP A 103 27.63 -8.75 4.43
CA ASP A 103 28.61 -9.46 5.26
C ASP A 103 29.21 -8.49 6.30
N THR A 104 29.09 -8.85 7.57
CA THR A 104 29.64 -8.06 8.68
C THR A 104 31.16 -8.04 8.75
N GLY A 105 31.83 -9.01 8.07
CA GLY A 105 33.27 -9.22 8.17
C GLY A 105 33.69 -10.01 9.42
N GLU A 106 32.76 -10.38 10.30
CA GLU A 106 33.07 -11.17 11.49
C GLU A 106 32.89 -12.66 11.22
N LEU A 107 33.89 -13.47 11.62
CA LEU A 107 33.86 -14.92 11.44
C LEU A 107 32.72 -15.53 12.26
N GLY A 108 31.89 -16.32 11.57
CA GLY A 108 30.78 -17.05 12.22
C GLY A 108 29.46 -16.30 12.31
N LEU A 109 29.38 -15.03 11.92
CA LEU A 109 28.11 -14.32 11.79
C LEU A 109 27.51 -14.53 10.38
N PRO A 110 26.20 -14.81 10.29
CA PRO A 110 25.50 -14.86 9.01
C PRO A 110 25.39 -13.46 8.39
N GLN A 111 25.13 -13.40 7.08
CA GLN A 111 24.79 -12.15 6.42
C GLN A 111 23.56 -11.52 7.03
N LEU A 112 23.62 -10.21 7.27
CA LEU A 112 22.50 -9.43 7.80
C LEU A 112 21.57 -9.00 6.65
N LYS A 113 20.29 -9.37 6.77
CA LYS A 113 19.23 -8.97 5.83
C LYS A 113 18.23 -8.09 6.55
N TYR A 114 17.87 -6.97 5.94
CA TYR A 114 17.00 -5.96 6.53
C TYR A 114 15.58 -6.00 5.98
N LEU A 115 15.44 -6.45 4.72
CA LEU A 115 14.16 -6.65 4.05
C LEU A 115 14.08 -8.05 3.46
N ARG A 116 12.88 -8.64 3.44
CA ARG A 116 12.63 -9.89 2.70
C ARG A 116 12.51 -9.65 1.20
N ARG A 117 11.95 -8.51 0.83
CA ARG A 117 11.79 -8.02 -0.54
C ARG A 117 11.59 -6.50 -0.48
N ILE A 118 11.88 -5.80 -1.57
CA ILE A 118 11.52 -4.39 -1.70
C ILE A 118 9.99 -4.30 -1.81
N PRO A 119 9.29 -3.56 -0.91
CA PRO A 119 7.85 -3.38 -1.00
C PRO A 119 7.42 -2.75 -2.32
N LEU A 120 6.23 -3.11 -2.80
CA LEU A 120 5.61 -2.45 -3.97
C LEU A 120 5.05 -1.09 -3.56
N ASP A 121 5.23 -0.09 -4.42
CA ASP A 121 4.51 1.18 -4.29
C ASP A 121 3.06 1.00 -4.78
N PRO A 122 2.05 1.10 -3.91
CA PRO A 122 0.65 0.91 -4.29
C PRO A 122 0.11 1.99 -5.24
N MET A 123 0.86 3.12 -5.41
CA MET A 123 0.48 4.21 -6.30
C MET A 123 0.96 3.98 -7.74
N THR A 124 2.13 3.35 -7.92
CA THR A 124 2.70 3.04 -9.23
C THR A 124 2.51 1.59 -9.63
N GLY A 125 2.38 0.67 -8.64
CA GLY A 125 2.21 -0.76 -8.86
C GLY A 125 3.53 -1.52 -9.04
N ASN A 126 4.68 -0.87 -8.89
CA ASN A 126 6.00 -1.48 -9.02
C ASN A 126 6.85 -1.28 -7.75
N ALA A 127 8.03 -1.92 -7.69
CA ALA A 127 8.98 -1.80 -6.57
C ALA A 127 10.02 -0.70 -6.80
N GLU A 128 9.71 0.28 -7.64
CA GLU A 128 10.60 1.39 -7.94
C GLU A 128 10.28 2.60 -7.08
N TRP A 129 11.25 3.02 -6.29
CA TRP A 129 11.16 4.17 -5.41
C TRP A 129 12.04 5.31 -5.90
N ALA A 130 11.61 6.54 -5.67
CA ALA A 130 12.50 7.69 -5.80
C ALA A 130 13.36 7.76 -4.54
N THR A 131 14.67 7.83 -4.71
CA THR A 131 15.64 7.85 -3.62
C THR A 131 16.13 9.26 -3.36
N ARG A 132 16.60 9.51 -2.16
CA ARG A 132 17.22 10.75 -1.73
C ARG A 132 18.43 10.44 -0.86
N SER A 133 19.53 11.15 -1.13
CA SER A 133 20.76 11.10 -0.33
C SER A 133 20.68 12.03 0.88
N THR A 134 21.53 11.81 1.87
CA THR A 134 21.73 12.70 3.01
C THR A 134 22.15 14.12 2.61
N ARG A 135 22.85 14.26 1.48
CA ARG A 135 23.37 15.54 0.97
C ARG A 135 22.39 16.29 0.10
N ASP A 136 21.31 15.64 -0.33
CA ASP A 136 20.29 16.26 -1.16
C ASP A 136 19.44 17.25 -0.35
N ARG A 137 19.00 18.33 -1.01
CA ARG A 137 18.02 19.24 -0.41
C ARG A 137 16.69 18.54 -0.18
N PRO A 138 15.94 18.90 0.87
CA PRO A 138 14.65 18.27 1.18
C PRO A 138 13.60 18.31 0.06
N ASP A 139 13.70 19.32 -0.81
CA ASP A 139 12.80 19.57 -1.95
C ASP A 139 13.37 19.11 -3.29
N SER A 140 14.61 18.60 -3.33
CA SER A 140 15.27 18.13 -4.56
C SER A 140 14.51 16.93 -5.16
N LEU A 141 14.36 16.95 -6.47
CA LEU A 141 13.85 15.84 -7.27
C LEU A 141 15.00 14.94 -7.81
N PHE A 142 16.23 15.40 -7.69
CA PHE A 142 17.44 14.70 -8.14
C PHE A 142 18.22 14.25 -6.91
N THR A 143 18.89 13.11 -7.04
CA THR A 143 19.82 12.60 -6.03
C THR A 143 21.24 12.60 -6.56
N ASP A 144 22.22 12.80 -5.69
CA ASP A 144 23.65 12.65 -6.01
C ASP A 144 24.05 11.19 -6.19
N GLY A 145 23.20 10.24 -5.78
CA GLY A 145 23.42 8.81 -5.95
C GLY A 145 24.50 8.21 -5.04
N ILE A 146 25.03 8.96 -4.08
CA ILE A 146 26.08 8.47 -3.17
C ILE A 146 25.52 7.48 -2.16
N ASN A 147 24.33 7.76 -1.62
CA ASN A 147 23.65 6.88 -0.67
C ASN A 147 22.13 7.05 -0.75
N ILE A 148 21.40 6.14 -0.09
CA ILE A 148 19.95 6.21 0.04
C ILE A 148 19.61 6.42 1.51
N PHE A 149 19.32 7.69 1.85
CA PHE A 149 18.86 8.11 3.17
C PHE A 149 17.34 8.00 3.30
N ASP A 150 16.61 8.35 2.25
CA ASP A 150 15.15 8.39 2.26
C ASP A 150 14.58 7.91 0.92
N VAL A 151 13.34 7.43 0.96
CA VAL A 151 12.59 6.97 -0.22
C VAL A 151 11.24 7.66 -0.31
N ARG A 152 10.76 7.86 -1.55
CA ARG A 152 9.49 8.48 -1.86
C ARG A 152 8.79 7.74 -2.99
N SER A 153 7.47 7.89 -3.10
CA SER A 153 6.74 7.40 -4.28
C SER A 153 7.14 8.19 -5.53
N LYS A 154 7.26 7.49 -6.66
CA LYS A 154 7.43 8.11 -7.99
C LYS A 154 6.12 8.65 -8.57
N SER A 155 4.99 8.50 -7.88
CA SER A 155 3.67 8.92 -8.35
C SER A 155 3.51 10.44 -8.28
N ASP A 156 3.12 11.07 -9.39
CA ASP A 156 2.76 12.49 -9.46
C ASP A 156 1.36 12.81 -8.92
N ARG A 157 0.58 11.77 -8.57
CA ARG A 157 -0.77 11.94 -8.03
C ARG A 157 -0.75 12.59 -6.66
N VAL A 158 -1.88 13.22 -6.31
CA VAL A 158 -2.08 13.94 -5.06
C VAL A 158 -2.90 13.09 -4.09
N GLY A 159 -2.50 13.11 -2.82
CA GLY A 159 -3.19 12.42 -1.74
C GLY A 159 -4.55 13.01 -1.38
N LEU A 160 -5.26 12.36 -0.45
CA LEU A 160 -6.53 12.88 0.12
C LEU A 160 -6.31 14.14 0.98
N ASN A 161 -5.08 14.41 1.37
CA ASN A 161 -4.65 15.59 2.12
C ASN A 161 -4.08 16.69 1.22
N ASP A 162 -4.32 16.64 -0.09
CA ASP A 162 -3.82 17.55 -1.12
C ASP A 162 -2.29 17.67 -1.22
N VAL A 163 -1.56 16.73 -0.61
CA VAL A 163 -0.09 16.64 -0.72
C VAL A 163 0.29 15.61 -1.80
N PRO A 164 1.13 15.97 -2.78
CA PRO A 164 1.63 15.01 -3.77
C PRO A 164 2.39 13.84 -3.12
N TYR A 165 2.19 12.62 -3.61
CA TYR A 165 2.84 11.42 -3.04
C TYR A 165 4.37 11.46 -3.12
N LYS A 166 4.94 12.19 -4.08
CA LYS A 166 6.38 12.44 -4.17
C LYS A 166 6.96 13.29 -3.03
N LYS A 167 6.11 13.80 -2.14
CA LYS A 167 6.51 14.54 -0.93
C LYS A 167 6.27 13.77 0.37
N TRP A 168 5.82 12.52 0.27
CA TRP A 168 5.51 11.67 1.44
C TRP A 168 6.73 10.96 2.01
#